data_2521929f5e619a50ed5eb675e3863db0
#
_entry.id   2521929f5e619a50ed5eb675e3863db0
#
_cell.length_a   1.000
_cell.length_b   1.000
_cell.length_c   1.000
_cell.angle_alpha   90.00
_cell.angle_beta   90.00
_cell.angle_gamma   90.00
#
_symmetry.space_group_name_H-M   'P 1'
#
loop_
_entity.id
_entity.type
_entity.pdbx_description
1 polymer ?
#
loop_
_entity_poly.entity_id
_entity_poly.type
_entity_poly.pdbx_seq_one_letter_code
_entity_poly.pdbx_strand_id
1 'polypeptide(L)'
;MDTKIFFIRLNKIPDVLLNEIFQYIPKKEKLFLNKSYYLNGHHDIFIYIKKKGIENFIRTMVRKDNDFIIYHLLIENHLKWLQMTRYYYNKCIYQNYIYFLHSYSLDNESMKCRNIIQEFLERLNKNKLGFNENQHKKKPYKYIEWKH
;
A
#
# COMPACT_ATOMS: atom_id res chain seq x y z
N MET A 1 -12.96 -10.41 18.59
CA MET A 1 -13.79 -9.27 19.05
C MET A 1 -14.31 -8.57 17.81
N ASP A 2 -15.62 -8.55 17.63
CA ASP A 2 -16.23 -8.09 16.38
C ASP A 2 -16.07 -6.58 16.25
N THR A 3 -15.34 -6.12 15.24
CA THR A 3 -15.03 -4.71 14.97
C THR A 3 -16.31 -3.86 14.85
N LYS A 4 -17.41 -4.43 14.35
CA LYS A 4 -18.72 -3.74 14.28
C LYS A 4 -19.29 -3.39 15.65
N ILE A 5 -19.16 -4.29 16.62
CA ILE A 5 -19.64 -4.05 18.00
C ILE A 5 -18.81 -2.96 18.67
N PHE A 6 -17.51 -2.93 18.41
CA PHE A 6 -16.61 -1.89 18.93
C PHE A 6 -16.99 -0.49 18.41
N PHE A 7 -17.24 -0.33 17.10
CA PHE A 7 -17.66 0.95 16.50
C PHE A 7 -19.04 1.41 17.01
N ILE A 8 -19.99 0.50 17.19
CA ILE A 8 -21.32 0.82 17.75
C ILE A 8 -21.20 1.34 19.20
N ARG A 9 -20.24 0.82 19.98
CA ARG A 9 -19.99 1.29 21.35
C ARG A 9 -19.29 2.64 21.37
N LEU A 10 -18.37 2.92 20.47
CA LEU A 10 -17.70 4.21 20.35
C LEU A 10 -18.68 5.34 20.04
N ASN A 11 -19.69 5.09 19.19
CA ASN A 11 -20.72 6.10 18.87
C ASN A 11 -21.66 6.43 20.03
N LYS A 12 -21.57 5.71 21.15
CA LYS A 12 -22.33 5.99 22.37
C LYS A 12 -21.54 6.83 23.40
N ILE A 13 -20.25 7.07 23.14
CA ILE A 13 -19.41 7.88 24.02
C ILE A 13 -19.63 9.35 23.67
N PRO A 14 -19.93 10.23 24.63
CA PRO A 14 -20.02 11.67 24.40
C PRO A 14 -18.75 12.21 23.75
N ASP A 15 -18.88 13.15 22.82
CA ASP A 15 -17.76 13.73 22.06
C ASP A 15 -16.66 14.32 22.97
N VAL A 16 -17.05 14.86 24.12
CA VAL A 16 -16.10 15.40 25.13
C VAL A 16 -15.15 14.30 25.62
N LEU A 17 -15.69 13.13 25.97
CA LEU A 17 -14.88 11.99 26.43
C LEU A 17 -14.06 11.38 25.27
N LEU A 18 -14.61 11.35 24.05
CA LEU A 18 -13.86 10.93 22.87
C LEU A 18 -12.65 11.83 22.64
N ASN A 19 -12.83 13.14 22.73
CA ASN A 19 -11.74 14.11 22.56
C ASN A 19 -10.66 13.94 23.63
N GLU A 20 -11.04 13.69 24.90
CA GLU A 20 -10.07 13.36 25.95
C GLU A 20 -9.32 12.06 25.65
N ILE A 21 -10.01 11.00 25.29
CA ILE A 21 -9.38 9.72 24.91
C ILE A 21 -8.40 9.94 23.75
N PHE A 22 -8.80 10.72 22.74
CA PHE A 22 -7.94 11.02 21.59
C PHE A 22 -6.65 11.75 21.97
N GLN A 23 -6.63 12.55 23.04
CA GLN A 23 -5.40 13.22 23.48
C GLN A 23 -4.32 12.22 23.93
N TYR A 24 -4.72 11.11 24.53
CA TYR A 24 -3.80 10.07 25.01
C TYR A 24 -3.32 9.10 23.91
N ILE A 25 -3.95 9.09 22.73
CA ILE A 25 -3.51 8.25 21.63
C ILE A 25 -2.24 8.86 21.00
N PRO A 26 -1.14 8.09 20.86
CA PRO A 26 0.05 8.58 20.19
C PRO A 26 -0.23 9.09 18.78
N LYS A 27 0.46 10.14 18.34
CA LYS A 27 0.26 10.74 17.00
C LYS A 27 0.35 9.70 15.88
N LYS A 28 1.29 8.76 15.97
CA LYS A 28 1.47 7.67 15.01
C LYS A 28 0.20 6.80 14.89
N GLU A 29 -0.42 6.46 16.01
CA GLU A 29 -1.62 5.61 16.04
C GLU A 29 -2.84 6.37 15.51
N LYS A 30 -2.93 7.67 15.79
CA LYS A 30 -4.01 8.55 15.27
C LYS A 30 -4.12 8.52 13.76
N LEU A 31 -2.99 8.44 13.05
CA LEU A 31 -2.96 8.41 11.57
C LEU A 31 -3.77 7.25 10.97
N PHE A 32 -3.95 6.17 11.72
CA PHE A 32 -4.63 4.96 11.22
C PHE A 32 -6.07 4.81 11.74
N LEU A 33 -6.57 5.75 12.54
CA LEU A 33 -7.92 5.66 13.10
C LEU A 33 -9.00 5.92 12.06
N ASN A 34 -8.78 6.90 11.19
CA ASN A 34 -9.71 7.18 10.10
C ASN A 34 -9.02 7.87 8.91
N LYS A 35 -9.75 7.96 7.80
CA LYS A 35 -9.25 8.56 6.54
C LYS A 35 -8.85 10.03 6.70
N SER A 36 -9.59 10.81 7.49
CA SER A 36 -9.30 12.23 7.69
C SER A 36 -7.99 12.44 8.43
N TYR A 37 -7.75 11.69 9.51
CA TYR A 37 -6.46 11.75 10.22
C TYR A 37 -5.30 11.33 9.33
N TYR A 38 -5.49 10.30 8.51
CA TYR A 38 -4.47 9.89 7.55
C TYR A 38 -4.15 11.01 6.55
N LEU A 39 -5.17 11.58 5.91
CA LEU A 39 -4.98 12.64 4.91
C LEU A 39 -4.29 13.89 5.48
N ASN A 40 -4.59 14.24 6.73
CA ASN A 40 -4.00 15.42 7.37
C ASN A 40 -2.58 15.21 7.88
N GLY A 41 -2.17 13.96 8.14
CA GLY A 41 -0.90 13.68 8.83
C GLY A 41 -0.01 12.63 8.14
N HIS A 42 -0.39 12.10 6.97
CA HIS A 42 0.36 11.01 6.33
C HIS A 42 1.78 11.41 5.87
N HIS A 43 2.02 12.70 5.63
CA HIS A 43 3.37 13.20 5.32
C HIS A 43 4.37 12.91 6.45
N ASP A 44 3.89 12.85 7.69
CA ASP A 44 4.71 12.56 8.87
C ASP A 44 4.95 11.06 9.07
N ILE A 45 4.29 10.21 8.30
CA ILE A 45 4.40 8.75 8.43
C ILE A 45 5.86 8.29 8.31
N PHE A 46 6.60 8.90 7.39
CA PHE A 46 8.01 8.60 7.15
C PHE A 46 8.94 9.04 8.30
N ILE A 47 8.50 9.99 9.13
CA ILE A 47 9.21 10.41 10.34
C ILE A 47 9.09 9.33 11.41
N TYR A 48 7.89 8.74 11.54
CA TYR A 48 7.61 7.70 12.55
C TYR A 48 8.11 6.31 12.15
N ILE A 49 8.25 6.05 10.85
CA ILE A 49 8.74 4.78 10.34
C ILE A 49 10.20 4.96 9.91
N LYS A 50 11.12 4.32 10.65
CA LYS A 50 12.54 4.28 10.24
C LYS A 50 12.65 3.87 8.78
N LYS A 51 13.56 4.50 8.03
CA LYS A 51 13.73 4.32 6.58
C LYS A 51 13.75 2.85 6.13
N LYS A 52 14.36 1.96 6.92
CA LYS A 52 14.38 0.50 6.70
C LYS A 52 13.03 -0.19 6.93
N GLY A 53 12.09 0.46 7.63
CA GLY A 53 10.78 -0.09 7.96
C GLY A 53 9.68 0.25 6.94
N ILE A 54 9.92 1.17 6.01
CA ILE A 54 8.91 1.67 5.07
C ILE A 54 8.39 0.55 4.16
N GLU A 55 9.27 -0.26 3.58
CA GLU A 55 8.85 -1.38 2.74
C GLU A 55 8.06 -2.43 3.53
N ASN A 56 8.45 -2.69 4.78
CA ASN A 56 7.70 -3.59 5.64
C ASN A 56 6.32 -3.01 6.01
N PHE A 57 6.23 -1.71 6.22
CA PHE A 57 4.97 -1.01 6.42
C PHE A 57 4.06 -1.16 5.19
N ILE A 58 4.58 -0.90 3.98
CA ILE A 58 3.80 -1.04 2.74
C ILE A 58 3.30 -2.48 2.58
N ARG A 59 4.19 -3.48 2.75
CA ARG A 59 3.79 -4.91 2.71
C ARG A 59 2.72 -5.24 3.76
N THR A 60 2.79 -4.63 4.94
CA THR A 60 1.79 -4.82 5.99
C THR A 60 0.44 -4.22 5.58
N MET A 61 0.43 -3.06 4.93
CA MET A 61 -0.81 -2.45 4.43
C MET A 61 -1.43 -3.29 3.30
N VAL A 62 -0.61 -3.87 2.41
CA VAL A 62 -1.10 -4.83 1.41
C VAL A 62 -1.72 -6.05 2.09
N ARG A 63 -1.02 -6.70 3.05
CA ARG A 63 -1.56 -7.88 3.77
C ARG A 63 -2.87 -7.60 4.51
N LYS A 64 -3.07 -6.37 4.96
CA LYS A 64 -4.32 -5.92 5.60
C LYS A 64 -5.40 -5.53 4.59
N ASP A 65 -5.12 -5.66 3.29
CA ASP A 65 -5.97 -5.22 2.19
C ASP A 65 -6.46 -3.78 2.35
N ASN A 66 -5.57 -2.89 2.86
CA ASN A 66 -5.87 -1.47 3.07
C ASN A 66 -5.65 -0.69 1.77
N ASP A 67 -6.64 -0.76 0.91
CA ASP A 67 -6.67 -0.14 -0.41
C ASP A 67 -6.50 1.38 -0.36
N PHE A 68 -7.10 2.02 0.64
CA PHE A 68 -7.02 3.47 0.80
C PHE A 68 -5.58 3.95 1.01
N ILE A 69 -4.82 3.31 1.91
CA ILE A 69 -3.43 3.68 2.16
C ILE A 69 -2.57 3.35 0.94
N ILE A 70 -2.75 2.19 0.32
CA ILE A 70 -2.00 1.79 -0.87
C ILE A 70 -2.26 2.76 -2.03
N TYR A 71 -3.49 3.22 -2.23
CA TYR A 71 -3.82 4.22 -3.25
C TYR A 71 -3.02 5.52 -3.06
N HIS A 72 -3.01 6.08 -1.84
CA HIS A 72 -2.28 7.31 -1.56
C HIS A 72 -0.77 7.12 -1.73
N LEU A 73 -0.21 6.02 -1.23
CA LEU A 73 1.20 5.72 -1.39
C LEU A 73 1.60 5.55 -2.87
N LEU A 74 0.74 4.96 -3.70
CA LEU A 74 0.94 4.85 -5.15
C LEU A 74 1.01 6.23 -5.80
N ILE A 75 0.03 7.10 -5.53
CA ILE A 75 0.00 8.45 -6.12
C ILE A 75 1.26 9.23 -5.76
N GLU A 76 1.69 9.19 -4.51
CA GLU A 76 2.82 9.97 -4.03
C GLU A 76 4.18 9.42 -4.48
N ASN A 77 4.29 8.09 -4.61
CA ASN A 77 5.60 7.46 -4.80
C ASN A 77 5.77 6.78 -6.17
N HIS A 78 4.78 6.83 -7.06
CA HIS A 78 4.80 6.06 -8.31
C HIS A 78 6.04 6.32 -9.17
N LEU A 79 6.47 7.57 -9.32
CA LEU A 79 7.65 7.90 -10.12
C LEU A 79 8.91 7.22 -9.56
N LYS A 80 9.10 7.31 -8.24
CA LYS A 80 10.22 6.64 -7.54
C LYS A 80 10.13 5.13 -7.68
N TRP A 81 8.94 4.55 -7.52
CA TRP A 81 8.73 3.10 -7.58
C TRP A 81 8.89 2.54 -8.99
N LEU A 82 8.56 3.31 -10.03
CA LEU A 82 8.84 2.96 -11.42
C LEU A 82 10.35 2.94 -11.71
N GLN A 83 11.11 3.83 -11.07
CA GLN A 83 12.57 3.88 -11.20
C GLN A 83 13.30 2.75 -10.44
N MET A 84 12.64 2.12 -9.47
CA MET A 84 13.19 0.94 -8.76
C MET A 84 13.12 -0.30 -9.66
N THR A 85 13.88 -0.28 -10.75
CA THR A 85 13.91 -1.35 -11.74
C THR A 85 14.63 -2.59 -11.20
N ARG A 86 14.25 -3.77 -11.72
CA ARG A 86 14.83 -5.07 -11.32
C ARG A 86 14.72 -5.31 -9.80
N TYR A 87 13.58 -4.96 -9.23
CA TYR A 87 13.35 -5.13 -7.79
C TYR A 87 13.40 -6.61 -7.41
N TYR A 88 14.26 -6.94 -6.45
CA TYR A 88 14.47 -8.31 -5.99
C TYR A 88 13.69 -8.58 -4.70
N TYR A 89 12.90 -9.63 -4.69
CA TYR A 89 12.20 -10.11 -3.51
C TYR A 89 11.97 -11.63 -3.60
N ASN A 90 12.34 -12.36 -2.54
CA ASN A 90 12.07 -13.80 -2.39
C ASN A 90 12.42 -14.65 -3.63
N LYS A 91 13.68 -14.55 -4.11
CA LYS A 91 14.21 -15.26 -5.31
C LYS A 91 13.56 -14.86 -6.65
N CYS A 92 12.74 -13.81 -6.66
CA CYS A 92 12.13 -13.28 -7.87
C CYS A 92 12.66 -11.89 -8.19
N ILE A 93 12.80 -11.59 -9.48
CA ILE A 93 13.11 -10.24 -9.97
C ILE A 93 11.87 -9.70 -10.66
N TYR A 94 11.37 -8.58 -10.18
CA TYR A 94 10.24 -7.85 -10.73
C TYR A 94 10.72 -6.70 -11.61
N GLN A 95 9.93 -6.32 -12.61
CA GLN A 95 10.28 -5.23 -13.51
C GLN A 95 10.54 -3.92 -12.72
N ASN A 96 9.70 -3.62 -11.74
CA ASN A 96 9.87 -2.53 -10.77
C ASN A 96 9.06 -2.83 -9.50
N TYR A 97 9.13 -1.90 -8.53
CA TYR A 97 8.48 -2.08 -7.24
C TYR A 97 6.94 -2.16 -7.33
N ILE A 98 6.29 -1.49 -8.31
CA ILE A 98 4.81 -1.55 -8.46
C ILE A 98 4.38 -2.94 -8.93
N TYR A 99 5.11 -3.56 -9.87
CA TYR A 99 4.85 -4.94 -10.27
C TYR A 99 5.08 -5.94 -9.14
N PHE A 100 6.07 -5.68 -8.28
CA PHE A 100 6.23 -6.46 -7.06
C PHE A 100 5.00 -6.35 -6.17
N LEU A 101 4.51 -5.13 -5.88
CA LEU A 101 3.32 -4.92 -5.04
C LEU A 101 2.08 -5.60 -5.63
N HIS A 102 1.91 -5.58 -6.96
CA HIS A 102 0.82 -6.29 -7.63
C HIS A 102 0.89 -7.79 -7.40
N SER A 103 2.06 -8.41 -7.61
CA SER A 103 2.27 -9.84 -7.35
C SER A 103 2.10 -10.16 -5.86
N TYR A 104 2.65 -9.34 -4.98
CA TYR A 104 2.55 -9.50 -3.53
C TYR A 104 1.09 -9.43 -3.04
N SER A 105 0.26 -8.56 -3.63
CA SER A 105 -1.17 -8.50 -3.32
C SER A 105 -1.91 -9.75 -3.77
N LEU A 106 -1.51 -10.36 -4.89
CA LEU A 106 -2.05 -11.63 -5.36
C LEU A 106 -1.70 -12.78 -4.40
N ASP A 107 -0.42 -12.87 -4.01
CA ASP A 107 0.08 -13.93 -3.12
C ASP A 107 -0.54 -13.88 -1.72
N ASN A 108 -1.03 -12.69 -1.30
CA ASN A 108 -1.67 -12.48 0.00
C ASN A 108 -3.22 -12.35 -0.09
N GLU A 109 -3.82 -12.66 -1.24
CA GLU A 109 -5.27 -12.59 -1.47
C GLU A 109 -5.88 -11.20 -1.20
N SER A 110 -5.08 -10.15 -1.33
CA SER A 110 -5.45 -8.76 -1.04
C SER A 110 -6.14 -8.13 -2.25
N MET A 111 -7.42 -8.48 -2.44
CA MET A 111 -8.16 -8.18 -3.67
C MET A 111 -8.38 -6.70 -3.94
N LYS A 112 -8.65 -5.89 -2.90
CA LYS A 112 -8.85 -4.44 -3.04
C LYS A 112 -7.56 -3.75 -3.44
N CYS A 113 -6.46 -4.06 -2.74
CA CYS A 113 -5.14 -3.54 -3.07
C CYS A 113 -4.73 -3.94 -4.48
N ARG A 114 -4.95 -5.21 -4.86
CA ARG A 114 -4.67 -5.72 -6.20
C ARG A 114 -5.39 -4.92 -7.28
N ASN A 115 -6.71 -4.71 -7.12
CA ASN A 115 -7.52 -4.00 -8.10
C ASN A 115 -7.01 -2.57 -8.30
N ILE A 116 -6.72 -1.85 -7.22
CA ILE A 116 -6.18 -0.48 -7.29
C ILE A 116 -4.83 -0.45 -7.99
N ILE A 117 -3.92 -1.37 -7.66
CA ILE A 117 -2.59 -1.44 -8.29
C ILE A 117 -2.72 -1.78 -9.77
N GLN A 118 -3.61 -2.70 -10.13
CA GLN A 118 -3.87 -3.08 -11.51
C GLN A 118 -4.44 -1.91 -12.32
N GLU A 119 -5.46 -1.23 -11.82
CA GLU A 119 -6.01 -0.03 -12.48
C GLU A 119 -4.94 1.04 -12.69
N PHE A 120 -4.07 1.23 -11.71
CA PHE A 120 -2.96 2.18 -11.81
C PHE A 120 -1.98 1.78 -12.92
N LEU A 121 -1.60 0.51 -13.01
CA LEU A 121 -0.73 -0.01 -14.08
C LEU A 121 -1.37 0.12 -15.46
N GLU A 122 -2.67 -0.13 -15.57
CA GLU A 122 -3.41 0.02 -16.83
C GLU A 122 -3.44 1.49 -17.29
N ARG A 123 -3.66 2.44 -16.37
CA ARG A 123 -3.60 3.88 -16.68
C ARG A 123 -2.21 4.30 -17.15
N LEU A 124 -1.16 3.82 -16.50
CA LEU A 124 0.23 4.08 -16.91
C LEU A 124 0.52 3.52 -18.31
N ASN A 125 0.02 2.33 -18.61
CA ASN A 125 0.20 1.70 -19.92
C ASN A 125 -0.60 2.44 -21.01
N LYS A 126 -1.84 2.84 -20.76
CA LYS A 126 -2.63 3.66 -21.69
C LYS A 126 -1.95 4.99 -21.99
N ASN A 127 -1.37 5.64 -21.00
CA ASN A 127 -0.63 6.90 -21.19
C ASN A 127 0.70 6.71 -21.94
N LYS A 128 1.28 5.50 -21.90
CA LYS A 128 2.45 5.11 -22.70
C LYS A 128 2.05 4.56 -24.07
N LEU A 129 0.81 4.09 -24.21
CA LEU A 129 0.27 3.40 -25.39
C LEU A 129 -0.37 4.36 -26.43
N GLY A 130 0.24 5.55 -26.63
CA GLY A 130 0.42 5.84 -28.03
C GLY A 130 1.33 4.79 -28.73
N PHE A 131 1.77 3.70 -28.05
CA PHE A 131 2.72 2.70 -28.56
C PHE A 131 2.44 1.28 -28.05
N ASN A 132 2.01 0.39 -29.01
CA ASN A 132 2.10 -1.08 -29.04
C ASN A 132 1.38 -1.93 -27.98
N GLU A 133 0.24 -2.51 -28.41
CA GLU A 133 -0.54 -3.59 -27.74
C GLU A 133 0.21 -4.91 -27.52
N ASN A 134 1.40 -5.09 -28.08
CA ASN A 134 2.10 -6.39 -28.10
C ASN A 134 3.01 -6.69 -26.89
N GLN A 135 3.07 -5.82 -25.88
CA GLN A 135 3.94 -6.04 -24.70
C GLN A 135 3.26 -6.73 -23.50
N HIS A 136 1.96 -6.99 -23.56
CA HIS A 136 1.19 -7.58 -22.43
C HIS A 136 1.45 -9.07 -22.17
N LYS A 137 2.27 -9.75 -22.98
CA LYS A 137 2.52 -11.21 -22.84
C LYS A 137 3.80 -11.59 -22.09
N LYS A 138 4.61 -10.63 -21.64
CA LYS A 138 5.82 -10.96 -20.87
C LYS A 138 5.49 -11.05 -19.39
N LYS A 139 5.78 -12.19 -18.75
CA LYS A 139 5.67 -12.35 -17.30
C LYS A 139 6.41 -11.19 -16.61
N PRO A 140 5.79 -10.50 -15.63
CA PRO A 140 6.36 -9.32 -14.97
C PRO A 140 7.53 -9.64 -14.02
N TYR A 141 7.90 -10.90 -13.91
CA TYR A 141 8.98 -11.40 -13.06
C TYR A 141 9.73 -12.55 -13.69
N LYS A 142 11.00 -12.72 -13.28
CA LYS A 142 11.84 -13.87 -13.59
C LYS A 142 12.25 -14.54 -12.30
N TYR A 143 12.17 -15.88 -12.26
CA TYR A 143 12.79 -16.68 -11.20
C TYR A 143 14.29 -16.73 -11.40
N ILE A 144 15.06 -16.69 -10.31
CA ILE A 144 16.48 -16.95 -10.33
C ILE A 144 16.67 -18.42 -9.97
N GLU A 145 17.06 -19.21 -10.94
CA GLU A 145 17.53 -20.58 -10.71
C GLU A 145 19.04 -20.52 -10.45
N TRP A 146 19.44 -20.92 -9.26
CA TRP A 146 20.85 -21.12 -8.95
C TRP A 146 21.22 -22.49 -9.53
N LYS A 147 22.10 -22.52 -10.55
CA LYS A 147 22.74 -23.75 -10.98
C LYS A 147 23.75 -24.14 -9.90
N HIS A 148 23.55 -25.29 -9.29
CA HIS A 148 24.51 -25.94 -8.41
C HIS A 148 25.62 -26.55 -9.24
#